data_23fb4e6c6093fa56daf268923444725a
#
_entry.id   23fb4e6c6093fa56daf268923444725a
#
_cell.length_a   1.000
_cell.length_b   1.000
_cell.length_c   1.000
_cell.angle_alpha   90.00
_cell.angle_beta   90.00
_cell.angle_gamma   90.00
#
_symmetry.space_group_name_H-M   'P 1'
#
loop_
_entity.id
_entity.type
_entity.pdbx_description
1 polymer ?
#
loop_
_entity_poly.entity_id
_entity_poly.type
_entity_poly.pdbx_seq_one_letter_code
_entity_poly.pdbx_strand_id
1 'polypeptide(L)'
;MNLFVCGSIKIKDKEWIFSKIEECIAENNFTDVTILEGEARGVDFIAKEWAVSHGVPVKEYPPNVQFNHRDACHKRNEDMTKDCDFALMLWNGKSYGTFDDIQLCEKYSKPYKIYYYDLPENMQKNFTLTLEKFKSKLADGPREMLDDVWEEAMKICESN
;
A
#
# COMPACT_ATOMS: atom_id res chain seq x y z
N MET A 1 -5.95 13.48 11.12
CA MET A 1 -5.42 12.11 10.96
C MET A 1 -5.07 11.91 9.49
N ASN A 2 -3.84 11.59 9.23
CA ASN A 2 -3.31 11.42 7.88
C ASN A 2 -3.32 9.95 7.47
N LEU A 3 -4.21 9.58 6.54
CA LEU A 3 -4.33 8.25 5.99
C LEU A 3 -3.64 8.19 4.62
N PHE A 4 -2.51 7.51 4.57
CA PHE A 4 -1.80 7.26 3.31
C PHE A 4 -2.48 6.09 2.59
N VAL A 5 -3.02 6.34 1.41
CA VAL A 5 -3.64 5.30 0.57
C VAL A 5 -2.74 5.05 -0.63
N CYS A 6 -2.29 3.83 -0.78
CA CYS A 6 -1.43 3.41 -1.87
C CYS A 6 -1.86 2.05 -2.41
N GLY A 7 -1.38 1.70 -3.57
CA GLY A 7 -1.69 0.41 -4.15
C GLY A 7 -1.25 0.25 -5.60
N SER A 8 -1.63 -0.85 -6.19
CA SER A 8 -1.26 -1.19 -7.55
C SER A 8 -1.88 -0.23 -8.59
N ILE A 9 -1.07 0.22 -9.54
CA ILE A 9 -1.55 1.01 -10.68
C ILE A 9 -2.51 0.22 -11.59
N LYS A 10 -2.53 -1.10 -11.48
CA LYS A 10 -3.38 -2.00 -12.27
C LYS A 10 -4.75 -2.23 -11.64
N ILE A 11 -4.94 -1.86 -10.38
CA ILE A 11 -6.25 -1.99 -9.72
C ILE A 11 -7.09 -0.77 -10.09
N LYS A 12 -8.18 -1.00 -10.80
CA LYS A 12 -9.10 0.04 -11.31
C LYS A 12 -10.54 -0.18 -10.87
N ASP A 13 -10.77 -1.13 -9.97
CA ASP A 13 -12.09 -1.46 -9.42
C ASP A 13 -12.48 -0.40 -8.38
N LYS A 14 -13.16 0.62 -8.85
CA LYS A 14 -13.56 1.78 -8.05
C LYS A 14 -14.44 1.39 -6.85
N GLU A 15 -15.42 0.54 -7.05
CA GLU A 15 -16.33 0.11 -5.98
C GLU A 15 -15.56 -0.62 -4.87
N TRP A 16 -14.66 -1.51 -5.26
CA TRP A 16 -13.83 -2.25 -4.31
C TRP A 16 -12.90 -1.30 -3.54
N ILE A 17 -12.22 -0.39 -4.24
CA ILE A 17 -11.31 0.58 -3.60
C ILE A 17 -12.08 1.45 -2.60
N PHE A 18 -13.24 1.97 -3.00
CA PHE A 18 -14.10 2.79 -2.13
C PHE A 18 -14.50 2.01 -0.89
N SER A 19 -14.94 0.76 -1.06
CA SER A 19 -15.36 -0.08 0.06
C SER A 19 -14.23 -0.34 1.06
N LYS A 20 -13.01 -0.51 0.58
CA LYS A 20 -11.84 -0.76 1.45
C LYS A 20 -11.38 0.48 2.19
N ILE A 21 -11.46 1.65 1.57
CA ILE A 21 -11.19 2.91 2.27
C ILE A 21 -12.19 3.09 3.42
N GLU A 22 -13.47 2.92 3.14
CA GLU A 22 -14.53 3.06 4.14
C GLU A 22 -14.41 2.03 5.26
N GLU A 23 -14.11 0.78 4.91
CA GLU A 23 -13.89 -0.32 5.87
C GLU A 23 -12.72 0.00 6.80
N CYS A 24 -11.59 0.46 6.26
CA CYS A 24 -10.41 0.83 7.04
C CYS A 24 -10.73 1.96 8.03
N ILE A 25 -11.41 2.99 7.58
CA ILE A 25 -11.79 4.13 8.43
C ILE A 25 -12.73 3.67 9.55
N ALA A 26 -13.73 2.85 9.21
CA ALA A 26 -14.71 2.36 10.19
C ALA A 26 -14.09 1.42 11.22
N GLU A 27 -13.29 0.45 10.79
CA GLU A 27 -12.64 -0.52 11.69
C GLU A 27 -11.71 0.12 12.70
N ASN A 28 -11.05 1.22 12.31
CA ASN A 28 -10.07 1.91 13.15
C ASN A 28 -10.68 3.13 13.86
N ASN A 29 -11.94 3.43 13.66
CA ASN A 29 -12.64 4.60 14.22
C ASN A 29 -11.90 5.91 13.90
N PHE A 30 -11.36 6.04 12.71
CA PHE A 30 -10.65 7.24 12.29
C PHE A 30 -11.61 8.42 12.11
N THR A 31 -11.20 9.59 12.62
CA THR A 31 -11.94 10.85 12.49
C THR A 31 -11.03 11.93 11.92
N ASP A 32 -11.62 12.96 11.32
CA ASP A 32 -10.87 14.08 10.73
C ASP A 32 -9.77 13.60 9.77
N VAL A 33 -10.14 12.71 8.86
CA VAL A 33 -9.22 12.07 7.93
C VAL A 33 -8.79 13.04 6.82
N THR A 34 -7.49 13.06 6.55
CA THR A 34 -6.92 13.62 5.33
C THR A 34 -6.29 12.48 4.53
N ILE A 35 -6.62 12.35 3.27
CA ILE A 35 -6.03 11.34 2.40
C ILE A 35 -4.70 11.86 1.86
N LEU A 36 -3.63 11.07 2.01
CA LEU A 36 -2.34 11.31 1.35
C LEU A 36 -2.25 10.36 0.16
N GLU A 37 -1.94 10.89 -1.03
CA GLU A 37 -1.81 10.06 -2.24
C GLU A 37 -0.72 10.61 -3.16
N GLY A 38 -0.14 9.74 -4.00
CA GLY A 38 1.06 10.05 -4.76
C GLY A 38 0.84 10.38 -6.24
N GLU A 39 -0.38 10.69 -6.62
CA GLU A 39 -0.75 11.04 -8.01
C GLU A 39 -0.47 9.93 -9.04
N ALA A 40 -0.33 8.68 -8.61
CA ALA A 40 -0.20 7.56 -9.52
C ALA A 40 -1.56 7.16 -10.11
N ARG A 41 -1.53 6.42 -11.20
CA ARG A 41 -2.75 5.82 -11.77
C ARG A 41 -3.28 4.72 -10.84
N GLY A 42 -4.52 4.30 -11.06
CA GLY A 42 -5.14 3.23 -10.29
C GLY A 42 -5.57 3.69 -8.91
N VAL A 43 -5.06 3.03 -7.87
CA VAL A 43 -5.51 3.25 -6.48
C VAL A 43 -5.39 4.70 -6.05
N ASP A 44 -4.25 5.35 -6.28
CA ASP A 44 -4.02 6.74 -5.84
C ASP A 44 -5.07 7.69 -6.43
N PHE A 45 -5.28 7.61 -7.72
CA PHE A 45 -6.25 8.44 -8.43
C PHE A 45 -7.69 8.19 -7.92
N ILE A 46 -8.05 6.93 -7.73
CA ILE A 46 -9.38 6.55 -7.26
C ILE A 46 -9.59 6.93 -5.79
N ALA A 47 -8.54 6.86 -4.96
CA ALA A 47 -8.59 7.34 -3.58
C ALA A 47 -8.87 8.84 -3.52
N LYS A 48 -8.27 9.62 -4.42
CA LYS A 48 -8.56 11.04 -4.56
C LYS A 48 -10.03 11.28 -4.94
N GLU A 49 -10.56 10.51 -5.90
CA GLU A 49 -11.98 10.59 -6.28
C GLU A 49 -12.89 10.33 -5.08
N TRP A 50 -12.58 9.31 -4.28
CA TRP A 50 -13.33 9.01 -3.07
C TRP A 50 -13.34 10.19 -2.11
N ALA A 51 -12.17 10.75 -1.84
CA ALA A 51 -12.03 11.88 -0.91
C ALA A 51 -12.80 13.09 -1.39
N VAL A 52 -12.67 13.46 -2.66
CA VAL A 52 -13.40 14.61 -3.24
C VAL A 52 -14.91 14.39 -3.15
N SER A 53 -15.40 13.19 -3.46
CA SER A 53 -16.84 12.89 -3.41
C SER A 53 -17.42 12.87 -1.99
N HIS A 54 -16.58 12.69 -0.97
CA HIS A 54 -16.99 12.64 0.44
C HIS A 54 -16.62 13.90 1.23
N GLY A 55 -16.11 14.93 0.55
CA GLY A 55 -15.69 16.15 1.22
C GLY A 55 -14.49 15.98 2.16
N VAL A 56 -13.66 14.98 1.91
CA VAL A 56 -12.47 14.66 2.69
C VAL A 56 -11.26 15.38 2.10
N PRO A 57 -10.44 16.07 2.91
CA PRO A 57 -9.23 16.73 2.41
C PRO A 57 -8.23 15.75 1.80
N VAL A 58 -7.55 16.19 0.74
CA VAL A 58 -6.50 15.42 0.05
C VAL A 58 -5.20 16.21 0.09
N LYS A 59 -4.10 15.54 0.41
CA LYS A 59 -2.75 16.07 0.23
C LYS A 59 -2.05 15.22 -0.83
N GLU A 60 -1.69 15.86 -1.93
CA GLU A 60 -1.03 15.23 -3.07
C GLU A 60 0.49 15.35 -2.94
N TYR A 61 1.20 14.28 -3.33
CA TYR A 61 2.66 14.22 -3.31
C TYR A 61 3.17 13.92 -4.72
N PRO A 62 3.38 14.94 -5.55
CA PRO A 62 3.92 14.71 -6.89
C PRO A 62 5.37 14.23 -6.81
N PRO A 63 5.79 13.34 -7.74
CA PRO A 63 7.18 12.93 -7.79
C PRO A 63 8.09 14.11 -8.15
N ASN A 64 9.27 14.19 -7.55
CA ASN A 64 10.24 15.25 -7.83
C ASN A 64 10.92 14.99 -9.17
N VAL A 65 10.68 15.87 -10.14
CA VAL A 65 11.20 15.74 -11.51
C VAL A 65 12.73 15.89 -11.63
N GLN A 66 13.42 16.33 -10.56
CA GLN A 66 14.88 16.43 -10.55
C GLN A 66 15.56 15.07 -10.40
N PHE A 67 14.84 14.06 -9.95
CA PHE A 67 15.33 12.70 -9.84
C PHE A 67 14.88 11.87 -11.04
N ASN A 68 15.56 10.72 -11.29
CA ASN A 68 15.02 9.76 -12.25
C ASN A 68 13.67 9.22 -11.72
N HIS A 69 12.86 8.65 -12.61
CA HIS A 69 11.49 8.24 -12.27
C HIS A 69 11.40 7.33 -11.03
N ARG A 70 12.29 6.34 -10.93
CA ARG A 70 12.31 5.38 -9.81
C ARG A 70 12.63 6.07 -8.48
N ASP A 71 13.68 6.88 -8.46
CA ASP A 71 14.13 7.57 -7.24
C ASP A 71 13.11 8.64 -6.82
N ALA A 72 12.51 9.33 -7.77
CA ALA A 72 11.46 10.32 -7.50
C ALA A 72 10.24 9.68 -6.84
N CYS A 73 9.81 8.51 -7.32
CA CYS A 73 8.68 7.78 -6.74
C CYS A 73 9.01 7.26 -5.34
N HIS A 74 10.21 6.71 -5.15
CA HIS A 74 10.66 6.23 -3.84
C HIS A 74 10.72 7.37 -2.81
N LYS A 75 11.30 8.50 -3.18
CA LYS A 75 11.41 9.68 -2.30
C LYS A 75 10.04 10.23 -1.92
N ARG A 76 9.12 10.30 -2.88
CA ARG A 76 7.73 10.68 -2.62
C ARG A 76 7.06 9.73 -1.64
N ASN A 77 7.20 8.42 -1.84
CA ASN A 77 6.64 7.40 -0.95
C ASN A 77 7.22 7.54 0.46
N GLU A 78 8.52 7.81 0.58
CA GLU A 78 9.16 8.04 1.86
C GLU A 78 8.57 9.26 2.57
N ASP A 79 8.36 10.36 1.86
CA ASP A 79 7.77 11.58 2.43
C ASP A 79 6.33 11.32 2.91
N MET A 80 5.51 10.63 2.13
CA MET A 80 4.16 10.24 2.53
C MET A 80 4.16 9.32 3.75
N THR A 81 5.07 8.35 3.78
CA THR A 81 5.19 7.43 4.92
C THR A 81 5.53 8.18 6.20
N LYS A 82 6.47 9.12 6.14
CA LYS A 82 6.84 9.93 7.31
C LYS A 82 5.68 10.80 7.80
N ASP A 83 4.90 11.34 6.89
CA ASP A 83 3.80 12.26 7.20
C ASP A 83 2.52 11.55 7.64
N CYS A 84 2.36 10.26 7.35
CA CYS A 84 1.13 9.54 7.67
C CYS A 84 1.06 9.08 9.12
N ASP A 85 -0.17 8.87 9.57
CA ASP A 85 -0.48 8.22 10.85
C ASP A 85 -0.79 6.74 10.66
N PHE A 86 -1.29 6.38 9.48
CA PHE A 86 -1.64 5.01 9.10
C PHE A 86 -1.57 4.86 7.59
N ALA A 87 -1.14 3.72 7.10
CA ALA A 87 -1.09 3.41 5.67
C ALA A 87 -2.06 2.30 5.29
N LEU A 88 -2.89 2.56 4.29
CA LEU A 88 -3.79 1.60 3.69
C LEU A 88 -3.24 1.17 2.34
N MET A 89 -2.97 -0.11 2.19
CA MET A 89 -2.36 -0.68 0.99
C MET A 89 -3.35 -1.60 0.28
N LEU A 90 -3.72 -1.24 -0.93
CA LEU A 90 -4.63 -2.01 -1.79
C LEU A 90 -3.78 -2.70 -2.86
N TRP A 91 -3.49 -3.99 -2.66
CA TRP A 91 -2.38 -4.66 -3.33
C TRP A 91 -2.78 -5.98 -3.99
N ASN A 92 -2.18 -6.24 -5.14
CA ASN A 92 -2.35 -7.51 -5.85
C ASN A 92 -1.27 -8.56 -5.51
N GLY A 93 -0.37 -8.25 -4.58
CA GLY A 93 0.75 -9.11 -4.21
C GLY A 93 1.94 -9.08 -5.16
N LYS A 94 1.89 -8.29 -6.24
CA LYS A 94 2.92 -8.27 -7.29
C LYS A 94 3.52 -6.89 -7.56
N SER A 95 2.88 -5.83 -7.15
CA SER A 95 3.34 -4.46 -7.39
C SER A 95 4.55 -4.12 -6.50
N TYR A 96 5.69 -3.82 -7.11
CA TYR A 96 6.90 -3.41 -6.39
C TYR A 96 6.74 -2.05 -5.70
N GLY A 97 5.97 -1.14 -6.27
CA GLY A 97 5.71 0.17 -5.66
C GLY A 97 5.02 0.03 -4.31
N THR A 98 4.01 -0.83 -4.24
CA THR A 98 3.32 -1.13 -2.97
C THR A 98 4.21 -1.89 -1.99
N PHE A 99 5.04 -2.80 -2.49
CA PHE A 99 6.03 -3.49 -1.65
C PHE A 99 7.04 -2.50 -1.05
N ASP A 100 7.48 -1.52 -1.83
CA ASP A 100 8.33 -0.42 -1.34
C ASP A 100 7.64 0.35 -0.19
N ASP A 101 6.35 0.62 -0.32
CA ASP A 101 5.57 1.27 0.73
C ASP A 101 5.50 0.41 2.02
N ILE A 102 5.35 -0.91 1.88
CA ILE A 102 5.40 -1.83 3.02
C ILE A 102 6.75 -1.75 3.72
N GLN A 103 7.84 -1.79 2.95
CA GLN A 103 9.20 -1.68 3.49
C GLN A 103 9.42 -0.35 4.21
N LEU A 104 8.93 0.75 3.66
CA LEU A 104 9.01 2.07 4.27
C LEU A 104 8.22 2.15 5.58
N CYS A 105 7.02 1.57 5.62
CA CYS A 105 6.24 1.51 6.85
C CYS A 105 6.96 0.72 7.96
N GLU A 106 7.59 -0.39 7.63
CA GLU A 106 8.41 -1.15 8.57
C GLU A 106 9.62 -0.33 9.04
N LYS A 107 10.31 0.34 8.12
CA LYS A 107 11.48 1.19 8.43
C LYS A 107 11.13 2.33 9.40
N TYR A 108 9.99 2.97 9.21
CA TYR A 108 9.57 4.13 10.02
C TYR A 108 8.57 3.76 11.12
N SER A 109 8.34 2.47 11.35
CA SER A 109 7.42 1.97 12.38
C SER A 109 6.01 2.56 12.27
N LYS A 110 5.51 2.66 11.05
CA LYS A 110 4.15 3.14 10.79
C LYS A 110 3.17 1.96 10.72
N PRO A 111 2.02 2.05 11.38
CA PRO A 111 1.00 1.01 11.26
C PRO A 111 0.39 1.02 9.87
N TYR A 112 0.07 -0.16 9.37
CA TYR A 112 -0.54 -0.31 8.05
C TYR A 112 -1.48 -1.50 8.00
N LYS A 113 -2.38 -1.48 7.00
CA LYS A 113 -3.28 -2.59 6.67
C LYS A 113 -3.18 -2.88 5.18
N ILE A 114 -3.08 -4.17 4.85
CA ILE A 114 -3.07 -4.62 3.46
C ILE A 114 -4.40 -5.30 3.15
N TYR A 115 -5.08 -4.87 2.07
CA TYR A 115 -6.18 -5.60 1.46
C TYR A 115 -5.72 -6.11 0.11
N TYR A 116 -5.84 -7.42 -0.10
CA TYR A 116 -5.43 -8.05 -1.35
C TYR A 116 -6.55 -8.04 -2.37
N TYR A 117 -6.23 -7.66 -3.58
CA TYR A 117 -7.14 -7.64 -4.72
C TYR A 117 -6.83 -8.79 -5.67
N ASP A 118 -7.88 -9.52 -6.09
CA ASP A 118 -7.78 -10.62 -7.06
C ASP A 118 -6.74 -11.68 -6.64
N LEU A 119 -6.70 -11.98 -5.37
CA LEU A 119 -5.85 -13.00 -4.79
C LEU A 119 -6.72 -13.96 -3.96
N PRO A 120 -6.70 -15.28 -4.26
CA PRO A 120 -7.49 -16.25 -3.49
C PRO A 120 -7.21 -16.19 -1.99
N GLU A 121 -8.22 -16.45 -1.17
CA GLU A 121 -8.14 -16.31 0.29
C GLU A 121 -7.00 -17.13 0.91
N ASN A 122 -6.79 -18.37 0.45
CA ASN A 122 -5.69 -19.20 0.91
C ASN A 122 -4.33 -18.58 0.57
N MET A 123 -4.20 -17.94 -0.60
CA MET A 123 -3.01 -17.21 -1.01
C MET A 123 -2.79 -15.96 -0.15
N GLN A 124 -3.85 -15.22 0.15
CA GLN A 124 -3.77 -14.04 1.02
C GLN A 124 -3.20 -14.41 2.39
N LYS A 125 -3.70 -15.50 2.97
CA LYS A 125 -3.22 -16.00 4.27
C LYS A 125 -1.74 -16.37 4.22
N ASN A 126 -1.33 -17.10 3.19
CA ASN A 126 0.06 -17.51 3.03
C ASN A 126 0.98 -16.31 2.78
N PHE A 127 0.52 -15.33 2.02
CA PHE A 127 1.26 -14.09 1.78
C PHE A 127 1.50 -13.34 3.09
N THR A 128 0.46 -13.19 3.89
CA THR A 128 0.54 -12.52 5.19
C THR A 128 1.54 -13.23 6.11
N LEU A 129 1.47 -14.55 6.20
CA LEU A 129 2.41 -15.35 7.02
C LEU A 129 3.85 -15.21 6.51
N THR A 130 4.04 -15.20 5.20
CA THR A 130 5.37 -15.06 4.59
C THR A 130 5.95 -13.67 4.83
N LEU A 131 5.14 -12.62 4.71
CA LEU A 131 5.57 -11.26 5.05
C LEU A 131 5.98 -11.15 6.51
N GLU A 132 5.22 -11.73 7.44
CA GLU A 132 5.57 -11.75 8.86
C GLU A 132 6.89 -12.47 9.11
N LYS A 133 7.15 -13.56 8.40
CA LYS A 133 8.42 -14.30 8.47
C LYS A 133 9.62 -13.44 8.05
N PHE A 134 9.45 -12.59 7.04
CA PHE A 134 10.51 -11.72 6.53
C PHE A 134 10.52 -10.32 7.16
N LYS A 135 9.62 -10.04 8.08
CA LYS A 135 9.40 -8.70 8.65
C LYS A 135 10.68 -8.03 9.14
N SER A 136 11.56 -8.76 9.81
CA SER A 136 12.83 -8.23 10.31
C SER A 136 13.80 -7.79 9.21
N LYS A 137 13.59 -8.27 7.98
CA LYS A 137 14.44 -7.97 6.82
C LYS A 137 13.82 -6.94 5.88
N LEU A 138 12.52 -6.65 6.02
CA LEU A 138 11.80 -5.78 5.08
C LEU A 138 12.37 -4.37 5.03
N ALA A 139 12.72 -3.79 6.18
CA ALA A 139 13.21 -2.42 6.27
C ALA A 139 14.48 -2.15 5.43
N ASP A 140 15.34 -3.15 5.28
CA ASP A 140 16.63 -3.03 4.58
C ASP A 140 16.77 -4.01 3.40
N GLY A 141 15.71 -4.73 3.09
CA GLY A 141 15.72 -5.74 2.04
C GLY A 141 15.72 -5.16 0.63
N PRO A 142 16.31 -5.87 -0.34
CA PRO A 142 16.25 -5.45 -1.73
C PRO A 142 14.84 -5.62 -2.30
N ARG A 143 14.56 -4.88 -3.36
CA ARG A 143 13.26 -4.95 -4.06
C ARG A 143 12.93 -6.35 -4.55
N GLU A 144 13.95 -7.10 -4.94
CA GLU A 144 13.86 -8.48 -5.42
C GLU A 144 13.35 -9.46 -4.37
N MET A 145 13.39 -9.08 -3.10
CA MET A 145 12.82 -9.87 -2.00
C MET A 145 11.33 -10.19 -2.22
N LEU A 146 10.61 -9.35 -2.97
CA LEU A 146 9.20 -9.63 -3.31
C LEU A 146 9.05 -10.94 -4.07
N ASP A 147 9.97 -11.24 -4.98
CA ASP A 147 9.93 -12.48 -5.74
C ASP A 147 10.13 -13.68 -4.80
N ASP A 148 11.03 -13.59 -3.84
CA ASP A 148 11.26 -14.64 -2.83
C ASP A 148 10.02 -14.85 -1.95
N VAL A 149 9.37 -13.77 -1.54
CA VAL A 149 8.11 -13.83 -0.77
C VAL A 149 7.02 -14.54 -1.58
N TRP A 150 6.90 -14.18 -2.86
CA TRP A 150 5.93 -14.79 -3.76
C TRP A 150 6.18 -16.29 -3.94
N GLU A 151 7.42 -16.67 -4.24
CA GLU A 151 7.80 -18.07 -4.43
C GLU A 151 7.51 -18.92 -3.18
N GLU A 152 7.85 -18.41 -2.00
CA GLU A 152 7.62 -19.12 -0.75
C GLU A 152 6.13 -19.27 -0.43
N ALA A 153 5.34 -18.21 -0.66
CA ALA A 153 3.89 -18.27 -0.48
C ALA A 153 3.26 -19.32 -1.42
N MET A 154 3.74 -19.40 -2.67
CA MET A 154 3.29 -20.40 -3.64
C MET A 154 3.64 -21.83 -3.20
N LYS A 155 4.84 -22.06 -2.69
CA LYS A 155 5.25 -23.39 -2.19
C LYS A 155 4.35 -23.88 -1.05
N ILE A 156 3.95 -23.00 -0.15
CA ILE A 156 3.03 -23.32 0.95
C ILE A 156 1.67 -23.74 0.39
N CYS A 157 1.18 -23.07 -0.66
CA CYS A 157 -0.07 -23.46 -1.32
C CYS A 157 0.00 -24.82 -1.99
N GLU A 158 1.11 -25.13 -2.66
CA GLU A 158 1.31 -26.40 -3.37
C GLU A 158 1.45 -27.59 -2.41
N SER A 159 1.95 -27.37 -1.20
CA SER A 159 2.14 -28.42 -0.19
C SER A 159 0.88 -28.81 0.57
N ASN A 160 -0.17 -28.03 0.45
CA ASN A 160 -1.48 -28.26 1.04
C ASN A 160 -2.51 -28.70 -0.02
#